data_10b3287f43fe4ec9d241892eddd2a663
#
_entry.id   10b3287f43fe4ec9d241892eddd2a663
#
_cell.length_a   1.000
_cell.length_b   1.000
_cell.length_c   1.000
_cell.angle_alpha   90.00
_cell.angle_beta   90.00
_cell.angle_gamma   90.00
#
_symmetry.space_group_name_H-M   'P 1'
#
loop_
_entity.id
_entity.type
_entity.pdbx_description
1 polymer ?
#
loop_
_entity_poly.entity_id
_entity_poly.type
_entity_poly.pdbx_seq_one_letter_code
_entity_poly.pdbx_strand_id
1 'polypeptide(L)'
;MALTLFDQTLPHGITLSCRADGPLDAPKLVILLLGFPEAAFVWDEVMAALAPGARCVAPNLRGYERSSQPVDPAAYRPKHLVADLVALIAATTGGPDRPIDLLVAHDWGGGVAWNLAALAPQLVKRLVIINSPHPGALLRELRDNPAQQAASEYMLQLVRPDAAARFAADDFAALFATLSRNGPPAWLTPALRAQYRAVWSQGLDGALNYYRASPLRPPTSPADRALQQLVLPRSVVEVHVPTTVLWGEDDHALRPGLLDGLADWVPGVQIHRRPGASHWIVHEQPGWVFERLREALAAV
;
A
#
# COMPACT_ATOMS: atom_id res chain seq x y z
N MET A 1 -17.73 -10.80 -15.38
CA MET A 1 -16.59 -11.16 -16.26
C MET A 1 -15.57 -11.91 -15.43
N ALA A 2 -14.66 -12.67 -16.06
CA ALA A 2 -13.70 -13.45 -15.30
C ALA A 2 -12.45 -12.61 -15.00
N LEU A 3 -11.92 -12.73 -13.79
CA LEU A 3 -10.65 -12.19 -13.37
C LEU A 3 -9.54 -12.59 -14.37
N THR A 4 -8.75 -11.63 -14.83
CA THR A 4 -7.65 -11.85 -15.76
C THR A 4 -6.32 -11.66 -15.05
N LEU A 5 -5.39 -12.59 -15.26
CA LEU A 5 -4.00 -12.49 -14.80
C LEU A 5 -3.11 -12.16 -16.00
N PHE A 6 -2.20 -11.19 -15.85
CA PHE A 6 -1.26 -10.83 -16.92
C PHE A 6 0.01 -10.20 -16.33
N ASP A 7 1.07 -10.22 -17.11
CA ASP A 7 2.33 -9.58 -16.74
C ASP A 7 2.49 -8.29 -17.58
N GLN A 8 2.76 -7.17 -16.92
CA GLN A 8 3.02 -5.88 -17.55
C GLN A 8 4.49 -5.55 -17.47
N THR A 9 5.21 -5.67 -18.59
CA THR A 9 6.58 -5.19 -18.68
C THR A 9 6.59 -3.67 -18.91
N LEU A 10 7.31 -2.97 -18.05
CA LEU A 10 7.46 -1.52 -18.07
C LEU A 10 8.69 -1.10 -18.90
N PRO A 11 8.72 0.12 -19.47
CA PRO A 11 9.81 0.57 -20.37
C PRO A 11 11.22 0.51 -19.77
N HIS A 12 11.34 0.57 -18.46
CA HIS A 12 12.60 0.52 -17.71
C HIS A 12 12.96 -0.89 -17.20
N GLY A 13 12.37 -1.94 -17.78
CA GLY A 13 12.77 -3.33 -17.55
C GLY A 13 12.16 -4.02 -16.32
N ILE A 14 11.26 -3.36 -15.60
CA ILE A 14 10.48 -3.99 -14.52
C ILE A 14 9.25 -4.64 -15.11
N THR A 15 8.96 -5.86 -14.69
CA THR A 15 7.70 -6.56 -15.00
C THR A 15 6.87 -6.66 -13.73
N LEU A 16 5.61 -6.26 -13.81
CA LEU A 16 4.62 -6.38 -12.73
C LEU A 16 3.65 -7.49 -13.08
N SER A 17 3.45 -8.45 -12.19
CA SER A 17 2.34 -9.39 -12.29
C SER A 17 1.07 -8.70 -11.84
N CYS A 18 0.04 -8.73 -12.69
CA CYS A 18 -1.17 -7.96 -12.49
C CYS A 18 -2.41 -8.84 -12.49
N ARG A 19 -3.42 -8.39 -11.77
CA ARG A 19 -4.78 -8.90 -11.79
C ARG A 19 -5.70 -7.82 -12.33
N ALA A 20 -6.69 -8.19 -13.12
CA ALA A 20 -7.65 -7.22 -13.62
C ALA A 20 -9.05 -7.82 -13.77
N ASP A 21 -10.06 -6.97 -13.55
CA ASP A 21 -11.47 -7.30 -13.76
C ASP A 21 -12.21 -6.11 -14.39
N GLY A 22 -13.36 -6.35 -14.96
CA GLY A 22 -14.19 -5.36 -15.66
C GLY A 22 -13.87 -5.20 -17.15
N PRO A 23 -14.77 -4.54 -17.91
CA PRO A 23 -14.62 -4.34 -19.35
C PRO A 23 -13.39 -3.50 -19.69
N LEU A 24 -12.74 -3.80 -20.82
CA LEU A 24 -11.60 -3.00 -21.30
C LEU A 24 -12.01 -1.59 -21.71
N ASP A 25 -13.24 -1.42 -22.13
CA ASP A 25 -13.87 -0.16 -22.55
C ASP A 25 -14.72 0.48 -21.44
N ALA A 26 -14.54 0.04 -20.19
CA ALA A 26 -15.26 0.63 -19.06
C ALA A 26 -14.99 2.14 -18.96
N PRO A 27 -16.02 2.94 -18.59
CA PRO A 27 -15.88 4.39 -18.54
C PRO A 27 -14.96 4.90 -17.42
N LYS A 28 -14.65 4.03 -16.46
CA LYS A 28 -13.80 4.34 -15.30
C LYS A 28 -12.66 3.36 -15.19
N LEU A 29 -11.49 3.86 -14.76
CA LEU A 29 -10.30 3.05 -14.52
C LEU A 29 -9.84 3.22 -13.07
N VAL A 30 -9.71 2.08 -12.39
CA VAL A 30 -9.30 1.98 -10.98
C VAL A 30 -8.00 1.18 -10.89
N ILE A 31 -6.99 1.72 -10.21
CA ILE A 31 -5.79 0.96 -9.84
C ILE A 31 -5.79 0.74 -8.33
N LEU A 32 -5.50 -0.50 -7.89
CA LEU A 32 -5.52 -0.90 -6.48
C LEU A 32 -4.14 -1.44 -6.07
N LEU A 33 -3.55 -0.82 -5.05
CA LEU A 33 -2.19 -1.13 -4.58
C LEU A 33 -2.24 -1.81 -3.22
N LEU A 34 -1.48 -2.89 -3.10
CA LEU A 34 -1.32 -3.70 -1.88
C LEU A 34 -0.15 -3.23 -1.02
N GLY A 35 -0.06 -3.78 0.18
CA GLY A 35 1.05 -3.61 1.11
C GLY A 35 1.63 -4.91 1.65
N PHE A 36 2.51 -4.79 2.64
CA PHE A 36 3.20 -5.93 3.25
C PHE A 36 2.33 -6.60 4.32
N PRO A 37 2.26 -7.93 4.39
CA PRO A 37 2.92 -8.92 3.53
C PRO A 37 1.98 -9.52 2.47
N GLU A 38 1.10 -8.74 1.91
CA GLU A 38 0.02 -9.19 1.03
C GLU A 38 0.44 -9.32 -0.45
N ALA A 39 -0.52 -9.69 -1.31
CA ALA A 39 -0.39 -9.70 -2.76
C ALA A 39 -1.69 -9.21 -3.40
N ALA A 40 -1.67 -8.95 -4.71
CA ALA A 40 -2.80 -8.32 -5.41
C ALA A 40 -4.13 -9.09 -5.32
N PHE A 41 -4.11 -10.38 -4.95
CA PHE A 41 -5.33 -11.16 -4.76
C PHE A 41 -6.25 -10.63 -3.65
N VAL A 42 -5.73 -9.84 -2.71
CA VAL A 42 -6.55 -9.21 -1.64
C VAL A 42 -7.62 -8.28 -2.20
N TRP A 43 -7.45 -7.84 -3.44
CA TRP A 43 -8.39 -6.97 -4.13
C TRP A 43 -9.46 -7.70 -4.96
N ASP A 44 -9.40 -9.05 -5.08
CA ASP A 44 -10.29 -9.78 -5.98
C ASP A 44 -11.77 -9.53 -5.72
N GLU A 45 -12.20 -9.53 -4.46
CA GLU A 45 -13.60 -9.28 -4.09
C GLU A 45 -14.00 -7.82 -4.38
N VAL A 46 -13.13 -6.88 -4.07
CA VAL A 46 -13.34 -5.45 -4.35
C VAL A 46 -13.42 -5.19 -5.85
N MET A 47 -12.49 -5.78 -6.62
CA MET A 47 -12.49 -5.66 -8.08
C MET A 47 -13.78 -6.23 -8.69
N ALA A 48 -14.18 -7.43 -8.28
CA ALA A 48 -15.42 -8.06 -8.75
C ALA A 48 -16.66 -7.18 -8.47
N ALA A 49 -16.70 -6.51 -7.32
CA ALA A 49 -17.79 -5.61 -6.95
C ALA A 49 -17.79 -4.29 -7.75
N LEU A 50 -16.62 -3.77 -8.14
CA LEU A 50 -16.49 -2.55 -8.95
C LEU A 50 -16.59 -2.82 -10.47
N ALA A 51 -16.27 -4.03 -10.92
CA ALA A 51 -16.18 -4.42 -12.34
C ALA A 51 -17.40 -4.07 -13.20
N PRO A 52 -18.65 -4.07 -12.71
CA PRO A 52 -19.81 -3.67 -13.53
C PRO A 52 -19.74 -2.22 -14.05
N GLY A 53 -19.00 -1.34 -13.36
CA GLY A 53 -18.88 0.09 -13.71
C GLY A 53 -17.47 0.58 -13.99
N ALA A 54 -16.45 -0.27 -13.80
CA ALA A 54 -15.06 0.14 -13.91
C ALA A 54 -14.15 -0.98 -14.42
N ARG A 55 -13.08 -0.62 -15.12
CA ARG A 55 -11.92 -1.47 -15.30
C ARG A 55 -11.04 -1.35 -14.07
N CYS A 56 -10.81 -2.45 -13.38
CA CYS A 56 -9.96 -2.53 -12.21
C CYS A 56 -8.65 -3.25 -12.54
N VAL A 57 -7.51 -2.71 -12.08
CA VAL A 57 -6.19 -3.30 -12.23
C VAL A 57 -5.48 -3.27 -10.88
N ALA A 58 -5.05 -4.44 -10.41
CA ALA A 58 -4.28 -4.59 -9.18
C ALA A 58 -2.91 -5.20 -9.51
N PRO A 59 -1.84 -4.39 -9.57
CA PRO A 59 -0.49 -4.91 -9.74
C PRO A 59 0.02 -5.48 -8.41
N ASN A 60 0.76 -6.58 -8.47
CA ASN A 60 1.77 -6.84 -7.47
C ASN A 60 2.91 -5.84 -7.71
N LEU A 61 3.20 -5.01 -6.73
CA LEU A 61 4.28 -4.03 -6.84
C LEU A 61 5.63 -4.73 -7.01
N ARG A 62 6.68 -4.04 -7.50
CA ARG A 62 8.02 -4.65 -7.55
C ARG A 62 8.37 -5.25 -6.19
N GLY A 63 8.98 -6.41 -6.18
CA GLY A 63 9.33 -7.13 -4.96
C GLY A 63 8.24 -8.02 -4.38
N TYR A 64 7.05 -8.03 -4.98
CA TYR A 64 5.94 -8.86 -4.52
C TYR A 64 5.58 -9.93 -5.56
N GLU A 65 5.26 -11.13 -5.07
CA GLU A 65 4.83 -12.29 -5.88
C GLU A 65 5.79 -12.51 -7.08
N ARG A 66 5.26 -12.62 -8.31
CA ARG A 66 6.02 -12.84 -9.55
C ARG A 66 6.53 -11.55 -10.21
N SER A 67 6.27 -10.39 -9.63
CA SER A 67 6.84 -9.13 -10.11
C SER A 67 8.35 -9.13 -9.97
N SER A 68 9.04 -8.33 -10.79
CA SER A 68 10.49 -8.16 -10.71
C SER A 68 10.94 -7.84 -9.29
N GLN A 69 11.99 -8.52 -8.82
CA GLN A 69 12.54 -8.39 -7.47
C GLN A 69 14.02 -7.98 -7.50
N PRO A 70 14.35 -6.71 -7.79
CA PRO A 70 15.73 -6.23 -7.70
C PRO A 70 16.33 -6.51 -6.33
N VAL A 71 17.57 -6.99 -6.32
CA VAL A 71 18.27 -7.35 -5.06
C VAL A 71 18.68 -6.13 -4.25
N ASP A 72 19.11 -5.05 -4.93
CA ASP A 72 19.55 -3.82 -4.26
C ASP A 72 18.36 -3.08 -3.61
N PRO A 73 18.36 -2.86 -2.28
CA PRO A 73 17.33 -2.06 -1.61
C PRO A 73 17.17 -0.66 -2.22
N ALA A 74 18.22 -0.05 -2.79
CA ALA A 74 18.11 1.26 -3.42
C ALA A 74 17.12 1.30 -4.59
N ALA A 75 16.84 0.17 -5.23
CA ALA A 75 15.82 0.04 -6.26
C ALA A 75 14.37 0.21 -5.74
N TYR A 76 14.17 0.22 -4.43
CA TYR A 76 12.86 0.38 -3.77
C TYR A 76 12.64 1.79 -3.19
N ARG A 77 13.52 2.74 -3.51
CA ARG A 77 13.32 4.14 -3.13
C ARG A 77 12.09 4.73 -3.84
N PRO A 78 11.40 5.72 -3.24
CA PRO A 78 10.15 6.28 -3.78
C PRO A 78 10.20 6.64 -5.26
N LYS A 79 11.30 7.23 -5.75
CA LYS A 79 11.46 7.60 -7.16
C LYS A 79 11.28 6.42 -8.14
N HIS A 80 11.72 5.23 -7.75
CA HIS A 80 11.62 4.04 -8.59
C HIS A 80 10.22 3.42 -8.53
N LEU A 81 9.60 3.41 -7.34
CA LEU A 81 8.24 2.92 -7.14
C LEU A 81 7.22 3.82 -7.85
N VAL A 82 7.41 5.13 -7.80
CA VAL A 82 6.60 6.09 -8.55
C VAL A 82 6.78 5.91 -10.05
N ALA A 83 8.02 5.69 -10.53
CA ALA A 83 8.26 5.44 -11.95
C ALA A 83 7.54 4.19 -12.46
N ASP A 84 7.43 3.14 -11.64
CA ASP A 84 6.64 1.95 -11.99
C ASP A 84 5.16 2.30 -12.18
N LEU A 85 4.59 3.05 -11.24
CA LEU A 85 3.17 3.41 -11.33
C LEU A 85 2.89 4.36 -12.51
N VAL A 86 3.76 5.34 -12.76
CA VAL A 86 3.64 6.23 -13.93
C VAL A 86 3.63 5.40 -15.23
N ALA A 87 4.55 4.45 -15.34
CA ALA A 87 4.62 3.58 -16.52
C ALA A 87 3.42 2.62 -16.62
N LEU A 88 2.95 2.07 -15.49
CA LEU A 88 1.75 1.24 -15.46
C LEU A 88 0.49 2.03 -15.85
N ILE A 89 0.32 3.25 -15.33
CA ILE A 89 -0.78 4.14 -15.70
C ILE A 89 -0.76 4.41 -17.19
N ALA A 90 0.40 4.78 -17.75
CA ALA A 90 0.54 5.04 -19.17
C ALA A 90 0.19 3.80 -20.03
N ALA A 91 0.63 2.61 -19.63
CA ALA A 91 0.30 1.36 -20.31
C ALA A 91 -1.19 1.03 -20.24
N THR A 92 -1.82 1.29 -19.10
CA THR A 92 -3.24 0.95 -18.87
C THR A 92 -4.19 1.95 -19.53
N THR A 93 -3.80 3.24 -19.55
CA THR A 93 -4.61 4.33 -20.15
C THR A 93 -4.35 4.53 -21.65
N GLY A 94 -3.30 3.92 -22.18
CA GLY A 94 -2.85 4.11 -23.57
C GLY A 94 -2.15 5.44 -23.82
N GLY A 95 -1.62 6.11 -22.79
CA GLY A 95 -0.83 7.34 -22.97
C GLY A 95 -0.26 7.90 -21.67
N PRO A 96 0.88 8.60 -21.75
CA PRO A 96 1.65 9.06 -20.58
C PRO A 96 0.94 10.14 -19.74
N ASP A 97 0.02 10.91 -20.36
CA ASP A 97 -0.64 12.05 -19.72
C ASP A 97 -2.13 11.79 -19.44
N ARG A 98 -2.57 10.54 -19.57
CA ARG A 98 -3.95 10.16 -19.28
C ARG A 98 -4.11 9.74 -17.83
N PRO A 99 -4.95 10.45 -17.04
CA PRO A 99 -5.18 10.09 -15.65
C PRO A 99 -6.06 8.84 -15.52
N ILE A 100 -5.84 8.11 -14.43
CA ILE A 100 -6.80 7.15 -13.90
C ILE A 100 -7.88 7.87 -13.10
N ASP A 101 -9.06 7.25 -13.00
CA ASP A 101 -10.18 7.83 -12.25
C ASP A 101 -9.97 7.70 -10.74
N LEU A 102 -9.52 6.53 -10.28
CA LEU A 102 -9.33 6.26 -8.86
C LEU A 102 -8.04 5.45 -8.62
N LEU A 103 -7.22 5.94 -7.71
CA LEU A 103 -6.13 5.19 -7.12
C LEU A 103 -6.52 4.77 -5.70
N VAL A 104 -6.57 3.47 -5.45
CA VAL A 104 -6.82 2.89 -4.12
C VAL A 104 -5.54 2.26 -3.61
N ALA A 105 -5.19 2.49 -2.34
CA ALA A 105 -3.92 1.97 -1.86
C ALA A 105 -3.93 1.68 -0.36
N HIS A 106 -3.40 0.52 0.02
CA HIS A 106 -3.30 0.03 1.38
C HIS A 106 -1.82 -0.14 1.77
N ASP A 107 -1.47 0.16 3.03
CA ASP A 107 -0.15 -0.04 3.64
C ASP A 107 1.00 0.55 2.77
N TRP A 108 2.00 -0.24 2.36
CA TRP A 108 3.09 0.23 1.48
C TRP A 108 2.60 0.71 0.13
N GLY A 109 1.52 0.11 -0.41
CA GLY A 109 0.88 0.66 -1.60
C GLY A 109 0.43 2.10 -1.39
N GLY A 110 -0.08 2.43 -0.20
CA GLY A 110 -0.41 3.81 0.18
C GLY A 110 0.83 4.70 0.28
N GLY A 111 1.96 4.18 0.81
CA GLY A 111 3.22 4.92 0.79
C GLY A 111 3.67 5.30 -0.62
N VAL A 112 3.47 4.40 -1.60
CA VAL A 112 3.76 4.68 -3.02
C VAL A 112 2.75 5.65 -3.61
N ALA A 113 1.45 5.48 -3.29
CA ALA A 113 0.37 6.34 -3.78
C ALA A 113 0.47 7.79 -3.28
N TRP A 114 0.85 8.01 -2.02
CA TRP A 114 1.13 9.33 -1.49
C TRP A 114 2.24 10.04 -2.28
N ASN A 115 3.34 9.33 -2.57
CA ASN A 115 4.44 9.89 -3.36
C ASN A 115 4.01 10.18 -4.81
N LEU A 116 3.24 9.29 -5.44
CA LEU A 116 2.71 9.54 -6.79
C LEU A 116 1.81 10.78 -6.82
N ALA A 117 0.88 10.89 -5.87
CA ALA A 117 -0.06 12.00 -5.80
C ALA A 117 0.61 13.35 -5.53
N ALA A 118 1.75 13.36 -4.82
CA ALA A 118 2.55 14.57 -4.63
C ALA A 118 3.39 14.93 -5.86
N LEU A 119 3.99 13.92 -6.54
CA LEU A 119 4.98 14.15 -7.62
C LEU A 119 4.36 14.19 -9.02
N ALA A 120 3.23 13.52 -9.24
CA ALA A 120 2.53 13.45 -10.53
C ALA A 120 1.00 13.53 -10.34
N PRO A 121 0.47 14.60 -9.68
CA PRO A 121 -0.94 14.73 -9.34
C PRO A 121 -1.87 14.68 -10.55
N GLN A 122 -1.38 15.08 -11.73
CA GLN A 122 -2.15 15.07 -12.98
C GLN A 122 -2.53 13.66 -13.47
N LEU A 123 -1.91 12.61 -12.93
CA LEU A 123 -2.17 11.22 -13.33
C LEU A 123 -3.29 10.56 -12.52
N VAL A 124 -3.81 11.21 -11.48
CA VAL A 124 -4.81 10.63 -10.57
C VAL A 124 -5.92 11.65 -10.32
N LYS A 125 -7.15 11.34 -10.71
CA LYS A 125 -8.28 12.23 -10.46
C LYS A 125 -8.73 12.20 -9.00
N ARG A 126 -8.66 11.04 -8.36
CA ARG A 126 -9.01 10.85 -6.93
C ARG A 126 -8.16 9.77 -6.28
N LEU A 127 -7.83 9.97 -5.02
CA LEU A 127 -7.03 9.06 -4.20
C LEU A 127 -7.85 8.52 -3.04
N VAL A 128 -7.79 7.21 -2.80
CA VAL A 128 -8.27 6.57 -1.57
C VAL A 128 -7.12 5.84 -0.90
N ILE A 129 -6.83 6.22 0.32
CA ILE A 129 -5.78 5.60 1.15
C ILE A 129 -6.44 4.82 2.28
N ILE A 130 -5.99 3.60 2.50
CA ILE A 130 -6.51 2.69 3.53
C ILE A 130 -5.36 2.32 4.46
N ASN A 131 -5.46 2.64 5.74
CA ASN A 131 -4.45 2.34 6.78
C ASN A 131 -3.00 2.47 6.28
N SER A 132 -2.68 3.65 5.75
CA SER A 132 -1.33 3.99 5.32
C SER A 132 -1.00 5.44 5.66
N PRO A 133 0.08 5.68 6.42
CA PRO A 133 0.38 7.00 6.92
C PRO A 133 0.93 7.89 5.81
N HIS A 134 0.54 9.15 5.85
CA HIS A 134 1.21 10.17 5.06
C HIS A 134 2.68 10.32 5.50
N PRO A 135 3.67 10.42 4.58
CA PRO A 135 5.09 10.45 4.96
C PRO A 135 5.45 11.54 5.98
N GLY A 136 4.85 12.74 5.85
CA GLY A 136 5.04 13.85 6.80
C GLY A 136 4.48 13.52 8.19
N ALA A 137 3.28 12.94 8.26
CA ALA A 137 2.66 12.52 9.52
C ALA A 137 3.47 11.39 10.18
N LEU A 138 3.92 10.40 9.39
CA LEU A 138 4.76 9.32 9.93
C LEU A 138 6.08 9.85 10.47
N LEU A 139 6.75 10.76 9.75
CA LEU A 139 7.99 11.37 10.24
C LEU A 139 7.77 12.13 11.56
N ARG A 140 6.70 12.92 11.67
CA ARG A 140 6.33 13.61 12.90
C ARG A 140 6.12 12.63 14.05
N GLU A 141 5.28 11.63 13.86
CA GLU A 141 4.93 10.67 14.91
C GLU A 141 6.13 9.80 15.32
N LEU A 142 6.96 9.36 14.39
CA LEU A 142 8.18 8.62 14.72
C LEU A 142 9.24 9.49 15.43
N ARG A 143 9.23 10.79 15.19
CA ARG A 143 10.14 11.74 15.84
C ARG A 143 9.69 12.09 17.26
N ASP A 144 8.38 12.34 17.44
CA ASP A 144 7.87 13.08 18.60
C ASP A 144 6.93 12.23 19.47
N ASN A 145 6.45 11.06 19.02
CA ASN A 145 5.49 10.25 19.75
C ASN A 145 6.05 8.88 20.16
N PRO A 146 6.41 8.67 21.44
CA PRO A 146 6.92 7.40 21.93
C PRO A 146 5.97 6.22 21.70
N ALA A 147 4.66 6.46 21.71
CA ALA A 147 3.68 5.39 21.49
C ALA A 147 3.66 4.92 20.03
N GLN A 148 3.87 5.82 19.06
CA GLN A 148 4.05 5.41 17.65
C GLN A 148 5.42 4.78 17.42
N GLN A 149 6.48 5.28 18.07
CA GLN A 149 7.80 4.64 18.02
C GLN A 149 7.72 3.17 18.47
N ALA A 150 7.11 2.91 19.63
CA ALA A 150 6.90 1.55 20.14
C ALA A 150 6.04 0.69 19.20
N ALA A 151 4.95 1.24 18.65
CA ALA A 151 4.10 0.53 17.67
C ALA A 151 4.86 0.18 16.38
N SER A 152 5.90 0.95 16.03
CA SER A 152 6.72 0.77 14.83
C SER A 152 7.99 -0.08 15.04
N GLU A 153 8.28 -0.57 16.26
CA GLU A 153 9.50 -1.36 16.54
C GLU A 153 9.62 -2.62 15.68
N TYR A 154 8.49 -3.20 15.23
CA TYR A 154 8.50 -4.34 14.32
C TYR A 154 9.31 -4.08 13.04
N MET A 155 9.38 -2.83 12.57
CA MET A 155 10.16 -2.46 11.37
C MET A 155 11.65 -2.78 11.54
N LEU A 156 12.17 -2.72 12.76
CA LEU A 156 13.57 -3.06 13.06
C LEU A 156 13.86 -4.54 12.84
N GLN A 157 12.86 -5.42 12.98
CA GLN A 157 12.99 -6.84 12.66
C GLN A 157 12.96 -7.07 11.14
N LEU A 158 12.15 -6.29 10.40
CA LEU A 158 11.99 -6.42 8.96
C LEU A 158 13.22 -5.96 8.16
N VAL A 159 14.01 -5.03 8.70
CA VAL A 159 15.23 -4.55 8.03
C VAL A 159 16.47 -5.40 8.28
N ARG A 160 16.40 -6.43 9.14
CA ARG A 160 17.53 -7.30 9.43
C ARG A 160 17.98 -8.05 8.18
N PRO A 161 19.29 -8.35 8.04
CA PRO A 161 19.80 -9.16 6.93
C PRO A 161 19.18 -10.57 6.87
N ASP A 162 18.86 -11.15 8.03
CA ASP A 162 18.28 -12.49 8.19
C ASP A 162 16.73 -12.51 8.19
N ALA A 163 16.08 -11.37 7.98
CA ALA A 163 14.62 -11.22 8.11
C ALA A 163 13.86 -12.19 7.20
N ALA A 164 14.23 -12.32 5.93
CA ALA A 164 13.55 -13.22 4.99
C ALA A 164 13.55 -14.67 5.49
N ALA A 165 14.70 -15.18 5.93
CA ALA A 165 14.82 -16.53 6.45
C ALA A 165 14.00 -16.72 7.75
N ARG A 166 14.01 -15.73 8.64
CA ARG A 166 13.25 -15.78 9.90
C ARG A 166 11.74 -15.79 9.68
N PHE A 167 11.25 -14.99 8.73
CA PHE A 167 9.82 -14.93 8.40
C PHE A 167 9.36 -16.13 7.57
N ALA A 168 10.26 -16.78 6.83
CA ALA A 168 9.98 -18.02 6.11
C ALA A 168 10.00 -19.28 7.01
N ALA A 169 10.61 -19.19 8.19
CA ALA A 169 10.69 -20.31 9.12
C ALA A 169 9.30 -20.77 9.58
N ASP A 170 9.21 -22.03 10.00
CA ASP A 170 8.00 -22.63 10.56
C ASP A 170 6.74 -22.39 9.72
N ASP A 171 6.86 -22.59 8.41
CA ASP A 171 5.77 -22.42 7.45
C ASP A 171 5.16 -21.01 7.52
N PHE A 172 6.01 -19.98 7.59
CA PHE A 172 5.63 -18.56 7.68
C PHE A 172 4.83 -18.20 8.94
N ALA A 173 5.03 -18.94 10.05
CA ALA A 173 4.27 -18.74 11.27
C ALA A 173 4.32 -17.29 11.77
N ALA A 174 5.48 -16.63 11.67
CA ALA A 174 5.64 -15.24 12.08
C ALA A 174 4.81 -14.26 11.21
N LEU A 175 4.72 -14.48 9.89
CA LEU A 175 3.86 -13.66 9.01
C LEU A 175 2.38 -13.90 9.32
N PHE A 176 1.96 -15.16 9.50
CA PHE A 176 0.58 -15.44 9.92
C PHE A 176 0.24 -14.84 11.28
N ALA A 177 1.20 -14.75 12.20
CA ALA A 177 0.99 -14.08 13.47
C ALA A 177 0.72 -12.57 13.31
N THR A 178 1.32 -11.90 12.32
CA THR A 178 1.01 -10.49 12.04
C THR A 178 -0.42 -10.30 11.56
N LEU A 179 -0.95 -11.25 10.76
CA LEU A 179 -2.34 -11.25 10.28
C LEU A 179 -3.35 -11.66 11.36
N SER A 180 -2.89 -12.21 12.48
CA SER A 180 -3.72 -12.93 13.46
C SER A 180 -3.50 -12.45 14.89
N ARG A 181 -3.06 -11.22 15.11
CA ARG A 181 -2.59 -10.74 16.42
C ARG A 181 -3.55 -10.96 17.59
N ASN A 182 -4.84 -10.94 17.33
CA ASN A 182 -5.89 -11.17 18.33
C ASN A 182 -6.51 -12.58 18.23
N GLY A 183 -5.77 -13.54 17.67
CA GLY A 183 -6.24 -14.88 17.32
C GLY A 183 -6.56 -15.00 15.82
N PRO A 184 -6.77 -16.24 15.31
CA PRO A 184 -7.01 -16.44 13.88
C PRO A 184 -8.33 -15.78 13.46
N PRO A 185 -8.28 -14.73 12.61
CA PRO A 185 -9.50 -14.06 12.17
C PRO A 185 -10.29 -14.95 11.20
N ALA A 186 -11.62 -14.82 11.23
CA ALA A 186 -12.51 -15.64 10.41
C ALA A 186 -12.27 -15.51 8.91
N TRP A 187 -11.81 -14.33 8.46
CA TRP A 187 -11.49 -14.07 7.06
C TRP A 187 -10.24 -14.84 6.56
N LEU A 188 -9.32 -15.21 7.47
CA LEU A 188 -8.08 -15.92 7.12
C LEU A 188 -8.34 -17.45 6.99
N THR A 189 -9.09 -17.80 5.97
CA THR A 189 -9.48 -19.19 5.68
C THR A 189 -8.28 -20.07 5.31
N PRO A 190 -8.41 -21.43 5.38
CA PRO A 190 -7.35 -22.33 4.90
C PRO A 190 -6.97 -22.09 3.43
N ALA A 191 -7.91 -21.76 2.57
CA ALA A 191 -7.67 -21.45 1.15
C ALA A 191 -6.84 -20.16 1.00
N LEU A 192 -7.19 -19.10 1.76
CA LEU A 192 -6.45 -17.84 1.73
C LEU A 192 -5.04 -18.02 2.32
N ARG A 193 -4.89 -18.82 3.38
CA ARG A 193 -3.56 -19.20 3.92
C ARG A 193 -2.70 -19.90 2.87
N ALA A 194 -3.28 -20.77 2.06
CA ALA A 194 -2.55 -21.44 0.98
C ALA A 194 -2.09 -20.44 -0.09
N GLN A 195 -2.91 -19.45 -0.43
CA GLN A 195 -2.51 -18.37 -1.35
C GLN A 195 -1.35 -17.54 -0.80
N TYR A 196 -1.41 -17.13 0.47
CA TYR A 196 -0.30 -16.41 1.12
C TYR A 196 0.99 -17.23 1.09
N ARG A 197 0.95 -18.54 1.45
CA ARG A 197 2.12 -19.41 1.36
C ARG A 197 2.70 -19.46 -0.04
N ALA A 198 1.85 -19.62 -1.06
CA ALA A 198 2.28 -19.67 -2.44
C ALA A 198 3.01 -18.39 -2.88
N VAL A 199 2.52 -17.23 -2.41
CA VAL A 199 3.16 -15.93 -2.68
C VAL A 199 4.48 -15.80 -1.92
N TRP A 200 4.48 -16.04 -0.61
CA TRP A 200 5.67 -15.84 0.23
C TRP A 200 6.80 -16.84 -0.10
N SER A 201 6.45 -18.03 -0.59
CA SER A 201 7.43 -19.03 -1.06
C SER A 201 8.22 -18.58 -2.30
N GLN A 202 7.79 -17.54 -3.00
CA GLN A 202 8.52 -16.96 -4.13
C GLN A 202 9.65 -16.01 -3.68
N GLY A 203 9.68 -15.65 -2.39
CA GLY A 203 10.68 -14.79 -1.78
C GLY A 203 10.06 -13.61 -1.03
N LEU A 204 10.74 -13.18 0.02
CA LEU A 204 10.32 -12.07 0.88
C LEU A 204 11.23 -10.85 0.77
N ASP A 205 12.46 -11.02 0.25
CA ASP A 205 13.46 -9.94 0.25
C ASP A 205 13.01 -8.70 -0.52
N GLY A 206 12.31 -8.89 -1.63
CA GLY A 206 11.76 -7.79 -2.40
C GLY A 206 10.79 -6.94 -1.58
N ALA A 207 9.82 -7.55 -0.91
CA ALA A 207 8.87 -6.85 -0.05
C ALA A 207 9.55 -6.22 1.19
N LEU A 208 10.55 -6.89 1.77
CA LEU A 208 11.35 -6.36 2.88
C LEU A 208 12.21 -5.16 2.48
N ASN A 209 12.59 -5.04 1.21
CA ASN A 209 13.40 -3.94 0.72
C ASN A 209 12.67 -2.58 0.76
N TYR A 210 11.34 -2.55 0.84
CA TYR A 210 10.58 -1.33 1.12
C TYR A 210 10.99 -0.73 2.47
N TYR A 211 11.09 -1.58 3.50
CA TYR A 211 11.53 -1.17 4.83
C TYR A 211 13.02 -0.82 4.85
N ARG A 212 13.87 -1.61 4.17
CA ARG A 212 15.31 -1.36 4.09
C ARG A 212 15.66 -0.06 3.36
N ALA A 213 14.89 0.30 2.32
CA ALA A 213 15.06 1.52 1.54
C ALA A 213 14.49 2.77 2.22
N SER A 214 13.55 2.61 3.17
CA SER A 214 12.88 3.71 3.84
C SER A 214 13.74 4.29 4.96
N PRO A 215 13.90 5.62 5.03
CA PRO A 215 14.49 6.27 6.19
C PRO A 215 13.50 6.44 7.37
N LEU A 216 12.19 6.23 7.11
CA LEU A 216 11.11 6.39 8.09
C LEU A 216 10.99 5.12 8.94
N ARG A 217 11.81 5.03 9.98
CA ARG A 217 11.87 3.92 10.94
C ARG A 217 12.03 4.46 12.35
N PRO A 218 11.55 3.75 13.39
CA PRO A 218 11.76 4.19 14.76
C PRO A 218 13.26 4.24 15.08
N PRO A 219 13.69 5.12 16.02
CA PRO A 219 15.08 5.22 16.40
C PRO A 219 15.57 3.91 17.03
N THR A 220 16.81 3.52 16.72
CA THR A 220 17.43 2.28 17.20
C THR A 220 18.00 2.43 18.62
N SER A 221 18.15 3.65 19.10
CA SER A 221 18.60 3.97 20.45
C SER A 221 18.21 5.43 20.81
N PRO A 222 18.26 5.81 22.10
CA PRO A 222 18.04 7.19 22.52
C PRO A 222 19.02 8.20 21.92
N ALA A 223 20.17 7.75 21.43
CA ALA A 223 21.19 8.58 20.79
C ALA A 223 20.99 8.71 19.26
N ASP A 224 20.11 7.92 18.67
CA ASP A 224 19.84 7.96 17.23
C ASP A 224 19.16 9.29 16.87
N ARG A 225 19.76 10.04 15.97
CA ARG A 225 19.27 11.36 15.51
C ARG A 225 18.87 11.39 14.04
N ALA A 226 18.77 10.22 13.41
CA ALA A 226 18.49 10.13 11.96
C ALA A 226 17.16 10.83 11.60
N LEU A 227 16.10 10.59 12.37
CA LEU A 227 14.79 11.21 12.13
C LEU A 227 14.80 12.72 12.37
N GLN A 228 15.55 13.22 13.37
CA GLN A 228 15.64 14.64 13.64
C GLN A 228 16.34 15.42 12.53
N GLN A 229 17.25 14.75 11.81
CA GLN A 229 17.99 15.30 10.68
C GLN A 229 17.24 15.15 9.35
N LEU A 230 16.27 14.23 9.29
CA LEU A 230 15.51 13.98 8.08
C LEU A 230 14.56 15.15 7.80
N VAL A 231 14.69 15.73 6.61
CA VAL A 231 13.79 16.77 6.11
C VAL A 231 13.05 16.22 4.89
N LEU A 232 11.74 16.32 4.93
CA LEU A 232 10.88 16.06 3.78
C LEU A 232 10.38 17.40 3.24
N PRO A 233 10.91 17.86 2.08
CA PRO A 233 10.45 19.12 1.48
C PRO A 233 8.94 19.08 1.20
N ARG A 234 8.25 20.20 1.42
CA ARG A 234 6.80 20.27 1.21
C ARG A 234 6.39 19.83 -0.20
N SER A 235 7.19 20.18 -1.19
CA SER A 235 6.97 19.81 -2.60
C SER A 235 6.95 18.30 -2.90
N VAL A 236 7.47 17.46 -2.00
CA VAL A 236 7.46 16.01 -2.18
C VAL A 236 6.46 15.29 -1.26
N VAL A 237 5.74 16.04 -0.41
CA VAL A 237 4.76 15.47 0.51
C VAL A 237 3.39 16.13 0.43
N GLU A 238 3.27 17.37 -0.10
CA GLU A 238 1.98 18.03 -0.22
C GLU A 238 1.14 17.40 -1.35
N VAL A 239 -0.10 17.03 -1.03
CA VAL A 239 -0.99 16.32 -1.95
C VAL A 239 -2.24 17.18 -2.21
N HIS A 240 -2.45 17.57 -3.46
CA HIS A 240 -3.62 18.35 -3.90
C HIS A 240 -4.68 17.51 -4.62
N VAL A 241 -4.39 16.24 -4.88
CA VAL A 241 -5.38 15.30 -5.42
C VAL A 241 -6.52 15.14 -4.42
N PRO A 242 -7.80 15.24 -4.83
CA PRO A 242 -8.93 14.97 -3.95
C PRO A 242 -8.78 13.61 -3.26
N THR A 243 -8.65 13.61 -1.93
CA THR A 243 -8.23 12.43 -1.18
C THR A 243 -9.24 12.05 -0.12
N THR A 244 -9.52 10.75 -0.05
CA THR A 244 -10.27 10.11 1.03
C THR A 244 -9.36 9.14 1.77
N VAL A 245 -9.36 9.18 3.09
CA VAL A 245 -8.60 8.26 3.95
C VAL A 245 -9.60 7.38 4.70
N LEU A 246 -9.43 6.07 4.60
CA LEU A 246 -10.16 5.05 5.34
C LEU A 246 -9.24 4.48 6.43
N TRP A 247 -9.71 4.45 7.67
CA TRP A 247 -8.84 4.07 8.78
C TRP A 247 -9.53 3.17 9.78
N GLY A 248 -9.01 1.96 9.95
CA GLY A 248 -9.35 1.06 11.05
C GLY A 248 -8.65 1.55 12.32
N GLU A 249 -9.43 1.90 13.35
CA GLU A 249 -8.90 2.55 14.56
C GLU A 249 -8.16 1.60 15.49
N ASP A 250 -8.39 0.28 15.34
CA ASP A 250 -7.72 -0.77 16.12
C ASP A 250 -6.39 -1.21 15.47
N ASP A 251 -5.85 -0.43 14.54
CA ASP A 251 -4.53 -0.67 13.97
C ASP A 251 -3.44 -0.49 15.03
N HIS A 252 -2.74 -1.59 15.33
CA HIS A 252 -1.70 -1.61 16.35
C HIS A 252 -0.35 -1.07 15.87
N ALA A 253 -0.12 -1.10 14.56
CA ALA A 253 1.12 -0.63 13.94
C ALA A 253 1.04 0.86 13.57
N LEU A 254 -0.10 1.27 13.03
CA LEU A 254 -0.37 2.61 12.54
C LEU A 254 -1.46 3.26 13.41
N ARG A 255 -1.03 3.98 14.43
CA ARG A 255 -1.93 4.56 15.44
C ARG A 255 -2.75 5.72 14.86
N PRO A 256 -3.99 5.96 15.35
CA PRO A 256 -4.86 7.04 14.86
C PRO A 256 -4.26 8.45 14.91
N GLY A 257 -3.26 8.71 15.77
CA GLY A 257 -2.52 9.98 15.81
C GLY A 257 -1.83 10.37 14.49
N LEU A 258 -1.58 9.37 13.62
CA LEU A 258 -1.08 9.60 12.26
C LEU A 258 -2.06 10.40 11.37
N LEU A 259 -3.32 10.51 11.76
CA LEU A 259 -4.33 11.32 11.07
C LEU A 259 -4.40 12.76 11.56
N ASP A 260 -3.80 13.07 12.73
CA ASP A 260 -3.86 14.40 13.31
C ASP A 260 -3.08 15.39 12.44
N GLY A 261 -3.70 16.54 12.13
CA GLY A 261 -3.11 17.55 11.26
C GLY A 261 -2.85 17.11 9.81
N LEU A 262 -3.46 16.02 9.34
CA LEU A 262 -3.26 15.55 7.97
C LEU A 262 -3.65 16.59 6.92
N ALA A 263 -4.63 17.44 7.22
CA ALA A 263 -5.06 18.54 6.36
C ALA A 263 -3.95 19.59 6.06
N ASP A 264 -2.88 19.64 6.87
CA ASP A 264 -1.74 20.52 6.64
C ASP A 264 -0.92 20.10 5.40
N TRP A 265 -0.97 18.83 5.04
CA TRP A 265 -0.33 18.26 3.84
C TRP A 265 -1.31 17.91 2.72
N VAL A 266 -2.58 17.66 3.09
CA VAL A 266 -3.61 17.18 2.17
C VAL A 266 -4.86 18.05 2.33
N PRO A 267 -4.88 19.26 1.76
CA PRO A 267 -6.01 20.18 1.89
C PRO A 267 -7.32 19.51 1.42
N GLY A 268 -8.37 19.61 2.22
CA GLY A 268 -9.67 19.04 1.89
C GLY A 268 -9.79 17.52 2.02
N VAL A 269 -8.83 16.86 2.66
CA VAL A 269 -8.88 15.43 2.92
C VAL A 269 -10.15 15.04 3.68
N GLN A 270 -10.82 13.97 3.21
CA GLN A 270 -11.95 13.35 3.90
C GLN A 270 -11.45 12.12 4.67
N ILE A 271 -11.69 12.05 5.97
CA ILE A 271 -11.23 10.96 6.83
C ILE A 271 -12.44 10.18 7.35
N HIS A 272 -12.52 8.90 7.01
CA HIS A 272 -13.51 7.97 7.53
C HIS A 272 -12.83 6.98 8.47
N ARG A 273 -13.16 7.07 9.76
CA ARG A 273 -12.66 6.18 10.81
C ARG A 273 -13.62 5.02 11.03
N ARG A 274 -13.08 3.83 11.25
CA ARG A 274 -13.87 2.63 11.52
C ARG A 274 -13.44 2.00 12.85
N PRO A 275 -14.15 2.27 13.95
CA PRO A 275 -13.93 1.57 15.21
C PRO A 275 -14.17 0.06 15.05
N GLY A 276 -13.38 -0.76 15.75
CA GLY A 276 -13.46 -2.21 15.69
C GLY A 276 -12.88 -2.85 14.43
N ALA A 277 -12.23 -2.05 13.57
CA ALA A 277 -11.45 -2.56 12.44
C ALA A 277 -9.97 -2.29 12.66
N SER A 278 -9.12 -3.25 12.28
CA SER A 278 -7.68 -3.16 12.42
C SER A 278 -6.98 -2.71 11.12
N HIS A 279 -5.69 -2.95 11.04
CA HIS A 279 -4.90 -2.78 9.81
C HIS A 279 -5.49 -3.56 8.61
N TRP A 280 -6.11 -4.70 8.89
CA TRP A 280 -6.67 -5.63 7.90
C TRP A 280 -8.11 -5.30 7.51
N ILE A 281 -8.50 -4.04 7.59
CA ILE A 281 -9.86 -3.54 7.34
C ILE A 281 -10.43 -3.96 5.98
N VAL A 282 -9.58 -4.16 4.96
CA VAL A 282 -9.98 -4.64 3.63
C VAL A 282 -10.61 -6.02 3.72
N HIS A 283 -10.08 -6.88 4.61
CA HIS A 283 -10.59 -8.22 4.88
C HIS A 283 -11.70 -8.26 5.93
N GLU A 284 -11.57 -7.41 6.96
CA GLU A 284 -12.49 -7.40 8.09
C GLU A 284 -13.82 -6.73 7.77
N GLN A 285 -13.79 -5.71 6.91
CA GLN A 285 -14.94 -4.86 6.61
C GLN A 285 -15.08 -4.61 5.09
N PRO A 286 -15.04 -5.65 4.22
CA PRO A 286 -14.99 -5.48 2.76
C PRO A 286 -16.20 -4.69 2.23
N GLY A 287 -17.39 -4.90 2.78
CA GLY A 287 -18.59 -4.16 2.38
C GLY A 287 -18.49 -2.66 2.69
N TRP A 288 -17.96 -2.29 3.86
CA TRP A 288 -17.76 -0.88 4.22
C TRP A 288 -16.69 -0.22 3.34
N VAL A 289 -15.59 -0.91 3.08
CA VAL A 289 -14.54 -0.43 2.16
C VAL A 289 -15.14 -0.23 0.77
N PHE A 290 -15.84 -1.22 0.24
CA PHE A 290 -16.48 -1.15 -1.08
C PHE A 290 -17.42 0.07 -1.21
N GLU A 291 -18.29 0.33 -0.22
CA GLU A 291 -19.20 1.49 -0.25
C GLU A 291 -18.42 2.81 -0.35
N ARG A 292 -17.33 2.97 0.41
CA ARG A 292 -16.49 4.18 0.35
C ARG A 292 -15.78 4.32 -1.00
N LEU A 293 -15.32 3.21 -1.59
CA LEU A 293 -14.71 3.21 -2.93
C LEU A 293 -15.74 3.58 -4.01
N ARG A 294 -16.96 3.05 -3.89
CA ARG A 294 -18.06 3.37 -4.82
C ARG A 294 -18.42 4.86 -4.76
N GLU A 295 -18.49 5.44 -3.56
CA GLU A 295 -18.73 6.89 -3.38
C GLU A 295 -17.60 7.72 -3.99
N ALA A 296 -16.34 7.33 -3.72
CA ALA A 296 -15.18 8.01 -4.28
C ALA A 296 -15.18 7.96 -5.82
N LEU A 297 -15.52 6.80 -6.40
CA LEU A 297 -15.59 6.62 -7.85
C LEU A 297 -16.75 7.38 -8.49
N ALA A 298 -17.88 7.52 -7.81
CA ALA A 298 -19.03 8.29 -8.28
C ALA A 298 -18.77 9.81 -8.29
N ALA A 299 -17.81 10.29 -7.53
CA ALA A 299 -17.45 11.70 -7.44
C ALA A 299 -16.38 12.15 -8.47
N VAL A 300 -16.00 11.26 -9.41
CA VAL A 300 -15.09 11.51 -10.54
C VAL A 300 -15.92 11.74 -11.84
#